data_521c61c2b013b6e07a7098c49b94dd95
#
_entry.id   521c61c2b013b6e07a7098c49b94dd95
#
_cell.length_a   1.000
_cell.length_b   1.000
_cell.length_c   1.000
_cell.angle_alpha   90.00
_cell.angle_beta   90.00
_cell.angle_gamma   90.00
#
_symmetry.space_group_name_H-M   'P 1'
#
loop_
_entity.id
_entity.type
_entity.pdbx_description
1 polymer ?
#
loop_
_entity_poly.entity_id
_entity_poly.type
_entity_poly.pdbx_seq_one_letter_code
_entity_poly.pdbx_strand_id
1 'polypeptide(L)'
;MTKKILVLHTGGTISMQADESGAVRTSADNPMNHISNPLEGIEVHSLDFLNLPSPHIKPKHMLALYKKIKQEASAYDGVVITHGTDTLEETAYFLDTMEVPHMPIVLTGAMRSSNELGSDGVYNYLSALRVASDDKATDKGVLVVMNDEIHAAKYVTKTHTTNVSTFQTPTHGPLGLIMKHEILYFKTAEPRVRFDLESIQGLVPIIPVYAGMTDELLDLLPVDQLDGLIIQAFGAGNVPKETAKKLKSLCQSGLPIALVSRCFNGIAEPVYAYEGGGVCLQNDGVYFVKELNAQKARLKLLIAVNAGLKDDELRAYMEG
;
A
#
# COMPACT_ATOMS: atom_id res chain seq x y z
N MET A 1 15.31 -24.27 15.54
CA MET A 1 15.91 -24.26 14.20
C MET A 1 16.20 -22.81 13.85
N THR A 2 17.30 -22.56 13.13
CA THR A 2 17.61 -21.20 12.65
C THR A 2 16.67 -20.85 11.51
N LYS A 3 16.03 -19.67 11.57
CA LYS A 3 15.16 -19.13 10.52
C LYS A 3 15.99 -18.36 9.50
N LYS A 4 15.80 -18.62 8.22
CA LYS A 4 16.45 -17.90 7.13
C LYS A 4 15.55 -16.80 6.60
N ILE A 5 15.98 -15.56 6.72
CA ILE A 5 15.19 -14.39 6.31
C ILE A 5 15.88 -13.70 5.12
N LEU A 6 15.12 -13.58 4.03
CA LEU A 6 15.53 -12.77 2.88
C LEU A 6 15.21 -11.30 3.15
N VAL A 7 16.19 -10.44 2.99
CA VAL A 7 15.99 -8.98 3.07
C VAL A 7 16.14 -8.39 1.68
N LEU A 8 15.10 -7.71 1.20
CA LEU A 8 15.10 -7.00 -0.07
C LEU A 8 15.14 -5.49 0.21
N HIS A 9 16.26 -4.86 -0.06
CA HIS A 9 16.39 -3.42 0.05
C HIS A 9 15.89 -2.74 -1.23
N THR A 10 14.98 -1.76 -1.11
CA THR A 10 14.45 -1.00 -2.25
C THR A 10 14.89 0.46 -2.26
N GLY A 11 15.65 0.90 -1.25
CA GLY A 11 16.03 2.28 -1.02
C GLY A 11 15.13 2.97 0.02
N GLY A 12 14.97 4.29 -0.13
CA GLY A 12 14.23 5.11 0.83
C GLY A 12 15.10 5.59 2.01
N THR A 13 14.51 6.40 2.90
CA THR A 13 15.21 7.09 3.99
C THR A 13 16.00 6.14 4.91
N ILE A 14 15.51 4.93 5.11
CA ILE A 14 16.19 3.89 5.90
C ILE A 14 17.60 3.53 5.33
N SER A 15 17.75 3.67 4.01
CA SER A 15 19.00 3.42 3.27
C SER A 15 19.73 4.70 2.87
N MET A 16 19.33 5.87 3.42
CA MET A 16 19.87 7.17 3.09
C MET A 16 20.63 7.78 4.28
N GLN A 17 21.43 8.78 3.98
CA GLN A 17 22.18 9.57 4.96
C GLN A 17 22.00 11.07 4.71
N ALA A 18 21.94 11.86 5.79
CA ALA A 18 21.97 13.30 5.71
C ALA A 18 23.42 13.78 5.49
N ASP A 19 23.61 14.71 4.57
CA ASP A 19 24.89 15.40 4.39
C ASP A 19 25.07 16.54 5.42
N GLU A 20 26.20 17.24 5.37
CA GLU A 20 26.52 18.33 6.29
C GLU A 20 25.50 19.48 6.28
N SER A 21 24.75 19.64 5.19
CA SER A 21 23.65 20.63 5.07
C SER A 21 22.33 20.13 5.64
N GLY A 22 22.26 18.85 6.05
CA GLY A 22 21.02 18.18 6.46
C GLY A 22 20.18 17.65 5.30
N ALA A 23 20.66 17.74 4.05
CA ALA A 23 19.97 17.16 2.90
C ALA A 23 20.17 15.65 2.86
N VAL A 24 19.07 14.89 2.81
CA VAL A 24 19.08 13.42 2.79
C VAL A 24 19.30 12.91 1.36
N ARG A 25 20.30 12.06 1.18
CA ARG A 25 20.70 11.54 -0.14
C ARG A 25 20.78 10.02 -0.15
N THR A 26 20.54 9.44 -1.33
CA THR A 26 20.80 8.01 -1.56
C THR A 26 22.29 7.72 -1.42
N SER A 27 22.64 6.69 -0.66
CA SER A 27 24.01 6.19 -0.55
C SER A 27 24.25 5.08 -1.58
N ALA A 28 25.46 5.03 -2.16
CA ALA A 28 25.89 3.91 -2.99
C ALA A 28 26.12 2.65 -2.15
N ASP A 29 26.46 2.82 -0.88
CA ASP A 29 26.60 1.76 0.11
C ASP A 29 25.41 1.85 1.09
N ASN A 30 24.61 0.79 1.11
CA ASN A 30 23.40 0.76 1.92
C ASN A 30 23.75 0.57 3.41
N PRO A 31 23.50 1.55 4.30
CA PRO A 31 23.83 1.43 5.71
C PRO A 31 23.23 0.19 6.39
N MET A 32 22.12 -0.33 5.89
CA MET A 32 21.46 -1.51 6.47
C MET A 32 22.29 -2.78 6.28
N ASN A 33 23.14 -2.87 5.26
CA ASN A 33 24.02 -4.02 5.04
C ASN A 33 25.09 -4.16 6.14
N HIS A 34 25.39 -3.08 6.88
CA HIS A 34 26.37 -3.08 7.96
C HIS A 34 25.79 -3.29 9.36
N ILE A 35 24.47 -3.43 9.46
CA ILE A 35 23.80 -3.70 10.73
C ILE A 35 24.09 -5.15 11.14
N SER A 36 24.81 -5.32 12.25
CA SER A 36 24.95 -6.64 12.87
C SER A 36 23.59 -7.12 13.36
N ASN A 37 23.22 -8.35 13.02
CA ASN A 37 22.01 -8.96 13.54
C ASN A 37 22.27 -9.51 14.95
N PRO A 38 21.75 -8.88 16.03
CA PRO A 38 21.89 -9.37 17.39
C PRO A 38 20.87 -10.46 17.76
N LEU A 39 19.98 -10.82 16.81
CA LEU A 39 18.88 -11.75 17.07
C LEU A 39 19.37 -13.20 16.93
N GLU A 40 19.34 -13.96 18.03
CA GLU A 40 19.71 -15.37 18.02
C GLU A 40 18.71 -16.19 17.18
N GLY A 41 19.22 -17.17 16.44
CA GLY A 41 18.39 -18.10 15.67
C GLY A 41 17.83 -17.51 14.36
N ILE A 42 18.32 -16.34 13.91
CA ILE A 42 17.94 -15.73 12.63
C ILE A 42 19.19 -15.55 11.76
N GLU A 43 19.19 -16.17 10.60
CA GLU A 43 20.18 -15.98 9.53
C GLU A 43 19.61 -15.01 8.50
N VAL A 44 20.31 -13.92 8.21
CA VAL A 44 19.86 -12.84 7.33
C VAL A 44 20.64 -12.86 6.04
N HIS A 45 19.92 -12.88 4.92
CA HIS A 45 20.47 -12.76 3.57
C HIS A 45 19.92 -11.50 2.92
N SER A 46 20.78 -10.49 2.75
CA SER A 46 20.40 -9.19 2.17
C SER A 46 20.70 -9.11 0.68
N LEU A 47 19.79 -8.46 -0.04
CA LEU A 47 19.92 -8.13 -1.46
C LEU A 47 19.50 -6.69 -1.68
N ASP A 48 20.40 -5.86 -2.25
CA ASP A 48 20.05 -4.54 -2.77
C ASP A 48 19.26 -4.71 -4.08
N PHE A 49 17.93 -4.85 -3.97
CA PHE A 49 17.04 -5.14 -5.10
C PHE A 49 16.77 -3.89 -5.94
N LEU A 50 16.57 -2.74 -5.28
CA LEU A 50 16.43 -1.41 -5.88
C LEU A 50 17.17 -0.40 -4.99
N ASN A 51 17.51 0.76 -5.55
CA ASN A 51 18.00 1.91 -4.79
C ASN A 51 17.26 3.17 -5.28
N LEU A 52 15.96 3.26 -4.96
CA LEU A 52 15.08 4.33 -5.43
C LEU A 52 14.48 5.09 -4.25
N PRO A 53 14.35 6.43 -4.37
CA PRO A 53 13.39 7.18 -3.55
C PRO A 53 11.99 6.63 -3.79
N SER A 54 11.19 6.46 -2.72
CA SER A 54 9.88 5.82 -2.86
C SER A 54 8.91 6.54 -3.80
N PRO A 55 8.94 7.87 -4.00
CA PRO A 55 8.14 8.52 -5.05
C PRO A 55 8.44 8.05 -6.48
N HIS A 56 9.57 7.38 -6.70
CA HIS A 56 9.95 6.81 -8.00
C HIS A 56 9.53 5.34 -8.18
N ILE A 57 9.00 4.72 -7.14
CA ILE A 57 8.46 3.34 -7.22
C ILE A 57 7.19 3.36 -8.07
N LYS A 58 7.08 2.38 -8.96
CA LYS A 58 5.95 2.21 -9.90
C LYS A 58 5.37 0.80 -9.74
N PRO A 59 4.14 0.54 -10.18
CA PRO A 59 3.53 -0.80 -10.13
C PRO A 59 4.40 -1.92 -10.74
N LYS A 60 5.15 -1.62 -11.81
CA LYS A 60 6.12 -2.58 -12.38
C LYS A 60 7.24 -2.99 -11.41
N HIS A 61 7.66 -2.09 -10.50
CA HIS A 61 8.67 -2.40 -9.48
C HIS A 61 8.07 -3.25 -8.36
N MET A 62 6.80 -3.00 -8.00
CA MET A 62 6.04 -3.82 -7.05
C MET A 62 5.84 -5.24 -7.58
N LEU A 63 5.51 -5.38 -8.88
CA LEU A 63 5.40 -6.67 -9.55
C LEU A 63 6.75 -7.41 -9.60
N ALA A 64 7.85 -6.69 -9.84
CA ALA A 64 9.19 -7.28 -9.82
C ALA A 64 9.57 -7.79 -8.42
N LEU A 65 9.19 -7.07 -7.34
CA LEU A 65 9.33 -7.55 -5.96
C LEU A 65 8.53 -8.84 -5.73
N TYR A 66 7.26 -8.87 -6.14
CA TYR A 66 6.43 -10.07 -6.06
C TYR A 66 7.09 -11.27 -6.75
N LYS A 67 7.55 -11.10 -7.99
CA LYS A 67 8.22 -12.17 -8.75
C LYS A 67 9.51 -12.63 -8.06
N LYS A 68 10.29 -11.70 -7.51
CA LYS A 68 11.51 -12.05 -6.76
C LYS A 68 11.18 -12.85 -5.50
N ILE A 69 10.18 -12.45 -4.72
CA ILE A 69 9.73 -13.19 -3.54
C ILE A 69 9.28 -14.61 -3.92
N LYS A 70 8.47 -14.75 -4.97
CA LYS A 70 7.98 -16.03 -5.47
C LYS A 70 9.12 -16.94 -5.92
N GLN A 71 10.13 -16.39 -6.58
CA GLN A 71 11.32 -17.11 -7.04
C GLN A 71 12.16 -17.66 -5.87
N GLU A 72 12.32 -16.89 -4.81
CA GLU A 72 13.19 -17.21 -3.67
C GLU A 72 12.49 -18.00 -2.54
N ALA A 73 11.17 -18.15 -2.61
CA ALA A 73 10.33 -18.66 -1.54
C ALA A 73 10.79 -19.98 -0.91
N SER A 74 11.33 -20.90 -1.73
CA SER A 74 11.74 -22.24 -1.26
C SER A 74 13.01 -22.24 -0.41
N ALA A 75 13.77 -21.14 -0.43
CA ALA A 75 15.06 -21.03 0.25
C ALA A 75 14.99 -20.31 1.61
N TYR A 76 13.84 -19.65 1.90
CA TYR A 76 13.70 -18.78 3.07
C TYR A 76 12.42 -19.07 3.86
N ASP A 77 12.45 -18.73 5.16
CA ASP A 77 11.32 -18.87 6.08
C ASP A 77 10.48 -17.60 6.17
N GLY A 78 11.01 -16.46 5.72
CA GLY A 78 10.32 -15.18 5.72
C GLY A 78 11.05 -14.12 4.90
N VAL A 79 10.37 -13.01 4.62
CA VAL A 79 10.90 -11.91 3.83
C VAL A 79 10.71 -10.59 4.57
N VAL A 80 11.76 -9.76 4.58
CA VAL A 80 11.71 -8.35 5.00
C VAL A 80 12.01 -7.48 3.79
N ILE A 81 11.22 -6.43 3.60
CA ILE A 81 11.44 -5.44 2.55
C ILE A 81 11.66 -4.09 3.23
N THR A 82 12.84 -3.49 3.06
CA THR A 82 13.07 -2.11 3.48
C THR A 82 12.66 -1.18 2.36
N HIS A 83 11.87 -0.16 2.68
CA HIS A 83 11.20 0.67 1.68
C HIS A 83 11.12 2.14 2.13
N GLY A 84 11.12 3.06 1.19
CA GLY A 84 10.86 4.47 1.48
C GLY A 84 9.39 4.71 1.85
N THR A 85 9.16 5.54 2.86
CA THR A 85 7.88 5.66 3.56
C THR A 85 6.73 6.27 2.75
N ASP A 86 7.00 7.05 1.67
CA ASP A 86 5.93 7.76 0.94
C ASP A 86 5.01 6.81 0.17
N THR A 87 5.53 5.70 -0.36
CA THR A 87 4.74 4.71 -1.11
C THR A 87 4.81 3.29 -0.52
N LEU A 88 5.32 3.16 0.72
CA LEU A 88 5.42 1.89 1.43
C LEU A 88 4.04 1.20 1.55
N GLU A 89 3.00 1.94 1.92
CA GLU A 89 1.64 1.42 2.07
C GLU A 89 1.07 0.90 0.74
N GLU A 90 1.43 1.53 -0.38
CA GLU A 90 1.01 1.09 -1.71
C GLU A 90 1.71 -0.20 -2.12
N THR A 91 3.03 -0.29 -1.91
CA THR A 91 3.79 -1.52 -2.18
C THR A 91 3.32 -2.68 -1.30
N ALA A 92 3.06 -2.43 -0.01
CA ALA A 92 2.53 -3.43 0.91
C ALA A 92 1.16 -3.95 0.43
N TYR A 93 0.24 -3.04 0.08
CA TYR A 93 -1.07 -3.40 -0.42
C TYR A 93 -0.99 -4.18 -1.74
N PHE A 94 -0.14 -3.75 -2.68
CA PHE A 94 0.08 -4.47 -3.94
C PHE A 94 0.50 -5.92 -3.69
N LEU A 95 1.52 -6.13 -2.86
CA LEU A 95 2.00 -7.47 -2.53
C LEU A 95 0.93 -8.32 -1.83
N ASP A 96 0.09 -7.71 -0.98
CA ASP A 96 -0.98 -8.40 -0.26
C ASP A 96 -2.10 -8.91 -1.17
N THR A 97 -2.25 -8.30 -2.36
CA THR A 97 -3.20 -8.72 -3.40
C THR A 97 -2.61 -9.75 -4.38
N MET A 98 -1.33 -10.08 -4.25
CA MET A 98 -0.68 -11.09 -5.09
C MET A 98 -0.70 -12.48 -4.44
N GLU A 99 -0.57 -13.54 -5.24
CA GLU A 99 -0.37 -14.93 -4.78
C GLU A 99 1.04 -15.11 -4.20
N VAL A 100 1.29 -14.42 -3.08
CA VAL A 100 2.57 -14.55 -2.37
C VAL A 100 2.70 -15.93 -1.71
N PRO A 101 3.94 -16.42 -1.52
CA PRO A 101 4.20 -17.67 -0.82
C PRO A 101 3.66 -17.67 0.61
N HIS A 102 3.40 -18.88 1.14
CA HIS A 102 2.92 -19.11 2.51
C HIS A 102 4.06 -18.94 3.53
N MET A 103 4.46 -17.69 3.76
CA MET A 103 5.47 -17.28 4.72
C MET A 103 5.22 -15.82 5.16
N PRO A 104 5.78 -15.38 6.30
CA PRO A 104 5.73 -13.98 6.70
C PRO A 104 6.40 -13.06 5.66
N ILE A 105 5.71 -12.01 5.23
CA ILE A 105 6.24 -10.94 4.37
C ILE A 105 6.01 -9.61 5.09
N VAL A 106 7.10 -8.93 5.42
CA VAL A 106 7.08 -7.74 6.26
C VAL A 106 7.76 -6.57 5.55
N LEU A 107 7.05 -5.45 5.42
CA LEU A 107 7.64 -4.19 4.97
C LEU A 107 7.97 -3.33 6.18
N THR A 108 9.08 -2.60 6.06
CA THR A 108 9.49 -1.60 7.05
C THR A 108 10.24 -0.45 6.38
N GLY A 109 10.45 0.64 7.12
CA GLY A 109 11.13 1.83 6.64
C GLY A 109 11.63 2.68 7.80
N ALA A 110 12.05 3.91 7.49
CA ALA A 110 12.43 4.89 8.49
C ALA A 110 11.94 6.28 8.12
N MET A 111 11.52 7.04 9.13
CA MET A 111 11.16 8.45 8.97
C MET A 111 12.38 9.36 9.08
N ARG A 112 13.44 8.89 9.73
CA ARG A 112 14.69 9.62 9.90
C ARG A 112 15.85 8.87 9.23
N SER A 113 16.79 9.62 8.66
CA SER A 113 17.98 9.05 8.01
C SER A 113 18.87 8.31 9.01
N SER A 114 19.68 7.37 8.52
CA SER A 114 20.44 6.45 9.36
C SER A 114 21.43 7.15 10.30
N ASN A 115 21.96 8.33 9.93
CA ASN A 115 22.88 9.13 10.70
C ASN A 115 22.23 10.30 11.47
N GLU A 116 20.91 10.41 11.46
CA GLU A 116 20.16 11.43 12.21
C GLU A 116 19.98 11.00 13.67
N LEU A 117 20.09 11.98 14.60
CA LEU A 117 19.86 11.73 16.01
C LEU A 117 18.43 11.25 16.25
N GLY A 118 18.28 10.08 16.88
CA GLY A 118 16.99 9.44 17.10
C GLY A 118 16.43 8.77 15.85
N SER A 119 17.31 8.32 14.93
CA SER A 119 16.92 7.48 13.79
C SER A 119 16.16 6.25 14.24
N ASP A 120 15.04 5.97 13.57
CA ASP A 120 14.14 4.85 13.83
C ASP A 120 14.47 3.61 12.97
N GLY A 121 15.37 3.75 11.97
CA GLY A 121 15.59 2.73 10.95
C GLY A 121 16.09 1.39 11.49
N VAL A 122 17.12 1.39 12.33
CA VAL A 122 17.69 0.14 12.87
C VAL A 122 16.67 -0.59 13.74
N TYR A 123 15.95 0.15 14.57
CA TYR A 123 14.93 -0.44 15.45
C TYR A 123 13.78 -1.05 14.66
N ASN A 124 13.25 -0.34 13.67
CA ASN A 124 12.21 -0.84 12.78
C ASN A 124 12.67 -2.08 12.00
N TYR A 125 13.92 -2.06 11.52
CA TYR A 125 14.52 -3.20 10.79
C TYR A 125 14.62 -4.45 11.66
N LEU A 126 15.16 -4.34 12.88
CA LEU A 126 15.26 -5.47 13.81
C LEU A 126 13.88 -5.97 14.24
N SER A 127 12.93 -5.06 14.43
CA SER A 127 11.52 -5.40 14.71
C SER A 127 10.88 -6.17 13.54
N ALA A 128 11.14 -5.75 12.30
CA ALA A 128 10.67 -6.46 11.11
C ALA A 128 11.28 -7.87 10.98
N LEU A 129 12.57 -8.04 11.29
CA LEU A 129 13.22 -9.36 11.32
C LEU A 129 12.58 -10.30 12.37
N ARG A 130 12.26 -9.78 13.56
CA ARG A 130 11.55 -10.54 14.60
C ARG A 130 10.18 -11.02 14.11
N VAL A 131 9.41 -10.15 13.48
CA VAL A 131 8.08 -10.51 12.95
C VAL A 131 8.20 -11.48 11.78
N ALA A 132 9.16 -11.27 10.87
CA ALA A 132 9.37 -12.15 9.71
C ALA A 132 9.84 -13.57 10.12
N SER A 133 10.45 -13.73 11.30
CA SER A 133 10.87 -15.02 11.83
C SER A 133 9.82 -15.73 12.69
N ASP A 134 8.70 -15.06 12.99
CA ASP A 134 7.62 -15.63 13.82
C ASP A 134 6.60 -16.39 12.97
N ASP A 135 6.49 -17.70 13.18
CA ASP A 135 5.53 -18.56 12.47
C ASP A 135 4.08 -18.07 12.62
N LYS A 136 3.74 -17.36 13.70
CA LYS A 136 2.41 -16.78 13.91
C LYS A 136 2.07 -15.66 12.94
N ALA A 137 3.06 -15.11 12.23
CA ALA A 137 2.86 -14.08 11.21
C ALA A 137 2.47 -14.65 9.83
N THR A 138 2.65 -15.96 9.61
CA THR A 138 2.53 -16.60 8.28
C THR A 138 1.18 -16.33 7.61
N ASP A 139 0.06 -16.47 8.30
CA ASP A 139 -1.28 -16.34 7.70
C ASP A 139 -1.89 -14.94 7.86
N LYS A 140 -1.09 -13.95 8.20
CA LYS A 140 -1.59 -12.60 8.46
C LYS A 140 -1.55 -11.67 7.25
N GLY A 141 -1.15 -12.20 6.08
CA GLY A 141 -0.93 -11.42 4.87
C GLY A 141 0.37 -10.64 4.91
N VAL A 142 0.48 -9.66 4.04
CA VAL A 142 1.62 -8.75 4.04
C VAL A 142 1.47 -7.76 5.19
N LEU A 143 2.54 -7.62 5.97
CA LEU A 143 2.56 -6.81 7.19
C LEU A 143 3.43 -5.56 6.99
N VAL A 144 3.08 -4.49 7.67
CA VAL A 144 3.93 -3.31 7.83
C VAL A 144 4.30 -3.19 9.30
N VAL A 145 5.59 -3.13 9.58
CA VAL A 145 6.14 -3.03 10.94
C VAL A 145 6.86 -1.71 11.09
N MET A 146 6.32 -0.84 11.93
CA MET A 146 6.86 0.48 12.23
C MET A 146 6.52 0.86 13.67
N ASN A 147 7.50 1.41 14.40
CA ASN A 147 7.28 2.02 15.72
C ASN A 147 6.50 1.10 16.70
N ASP A 148 6.95 -0.15 16.88
CA ASP A 148 6.37 -1.20 17.72
C ASP A 148 5.01 -1.75 17.28
N GLU A 149 4.40 -1.22 16.22
CA GLU A 149 3.11 -1.67 15.74
C GLU A 149 3.26 -2.57 14.50
N ILE A 150 2.39 -3.59 14.45
CA ILE A 150 2.24 -4.49 13.30
C ILE A 150 0.91 -4.16 12.64
N HIS A 151 0.95 -3.73 11.39
CA HIS A 151 -0.23 -3.32 10.64
C HIS A 151 -0.49 -4.28 9.47
N ALA A 152 -1.78 -4.50 9.17
CA ALA A 152 -2.17 -5.15 7.91
C ALA A 152 -1.96 -4.19 6.73
N ALA A 153 -1.39 -4.68 5.64
CA ALA A 153 -1.15 -3.89 4.43
C ALA A 153 -2.42 -3.23 3.87
N LYS A 154 -3.57 -3.89 3.99
CA LYS A 154 -4.87 -3.36 3.54
C LYS A 154 -5.20 -2.01 4.20
N TYR A 155 -4.94 -1.85 5.50
CA TYR A 155 -5.48 -0.75 6.30
C TYR A 155 -4.47 0.31 6.73
N VAL A 156 -3.18 -0.03 6.74
CA VAL A 156 -2.13 0.91 7.17
C VAL A 156 -2.03 2.10 6.24
N THR A 157 -1.80 3.30 6.80
CA THR A 157 -1.54 4.51 6.01
C THR A 157 -0.56 5.44 6.70
N LYS A 158 0.19 6.20 5.91
CA LYS A 158 1.09 7.26 6.39
C LYS A 158 0.27 8.49 6.74
N THR A 159 0.18 8.82 8.02
CA THR A 159 -0.72 9.86 8.54
C THR A 159 -0.04 11.18 8.86
N HIS A 160 1.29 11.21 8.89
CA HIS A 160 2.08 12.39 9.25
C HIS A 160 3.31 12.50 8.37
N THR A 161 3.75 13.72 8.09
CA THR A 161 4.87 13.99 7.19
C THR A 161 6.23 13.61 7.75
N THR A 162 6.45 13.72 9.07
CA THR A 162 7.77 13.60 9.73
C THR A 162 7.80 12.76 11.02
N ASN A 163 6.66 12.50 11.66
CA ASN A 163 6.61 11.77 12.93
C ASN A 163 6.98 10.30 12.73
N VAL A 164 7.78 9.72 13.63
CA VAL A 164 8.14 8.29 13.59
C VAL A 164 6.94 7.37 13.78
N SER A 165 5.91 7.81 14.54
CA SER A 165 4.62 7.12 14.71
C SER A 165 3.62 7.46 13.61
N THR A 166 4.08 7.57 12.36
CA THR A 166 3.26 8.04 11.25
C THR A 166 2.40 6.96 10.61
N PHE A 167 2.83 5.70 10.66
CA PHE A 167 2.03 4.61 10.12
C PHE A 167 0.96 4.21 11.13
N GLN A 168 -0.28 4.35 10.70
CA GLN A 168 -1.46 4.10 11.54
C GLN A 168 -2.48 3.27 10.76
N THR A 169 -3.36 2.63 11.49
CA THR A 169 -4.54 1.95 10.94
C THR A 169 -5.79 2.58 11.57
N PRO A 170 -6.23 3.76 11.08
CA PRO A 170 -7.12 4.64 11.83
C PRO A 170 -8.46 4.02 12.21
N THR A 171 -9.11 3.32 11.29
CA THR A 171 -10.44 2.73 11.52
C THR A 171 -10.38 1.37 12.22
N HIS A 172 -9.31 0.59 11.97
CA HIS A 172 -9.25 -0.82 12.37
C HIS A 172 -8.28 -1.08 13.53
N GLY A 173 -7.33 -0.17 13.80
CA GLY A 173 -6.23 -0.36 14.75
C GLY A 173 -5.19 -1.38 14.26
N PRO A 174 -4.02 -1.47 14.92
CA PRO A 174 -2.95 -2.38 14.55
C PRO A 174 -3.39 -3.84 14.67
N LEU A 175 -2.71 -4.71 13.96
CA LEU A 175 -2.88 -6.15 13.96
C LEU A 175 -2.21 -6.78 15.19
N GLY A 176 -1.14 -6.17 15.66
CA GLY A 176 -0.37 -6.62 16.81
C GLY A 176 0.62 -5.57 17.30
N LEU A 177 1.32 -5.90 18.39
CA LEU A 177 2.37 -5.10 19.01
C LEU A 177 3.64 -5.92 19.22
N ILE A 178 4.77 -5.25 19.11
CA ILE A 178 6.09 -5.82 19.38
C ILE A 178 6.52 -5.40 20.79
N MET A 179 6.50 -6.35 21.70
CA MET A 179 6.95 -6.15 23.06
C MET A 179 8.43 -6.55 23.20
N LYS A 180 9.05 -6.19 24.32
CA LYS A 180 10.47 -6.48 24.56
C LYS A 180 10.79 -7.98 24.42
N HIS A 181 9.93 -8.84 24.92
CA HIS A 181 10.17 -10.29 25.01
C HIS A 181 9.23 -11.13 24.13
N GLU A 182 8.15 -10.56 23.62
CA GLU A 182 7.14 -11.29 22.84
C GLU A 182 6.52 -10.42 21.75
N ILE A 183 5.83 -11.07 20.81
CA ILE A 183 4.99 -10.42 19.80
C ILE A 183 3.55 -10.81 20.09
N LEU A 184 2.68 -9.80 20.24
CA LEU A 184 1.26 -9.98 20.48
C LEU A 184 0.48 -9.70 19.20
N TYR A 185 -0.36 -10.66 18.80
CA TYR A 185 -1.30 -10.50 17.69
C TYR A 185 -2.73 -10.47 18.23
N PHE A 186 -3.50 -9.45 17.87
CA PHE A 186 -4.87 -9.24 18.35
C PHE A 186 -5.91 -9.73 17.36
N LYS A 187 -5.54 -9.86 16.08
CA LYS A 187 -6.47 -10.14 14.99
C LYS A 187 -5.96 -11.24 14.08
N THR A 188 -6.89 -11.90 13.41
CA THR A 188 -6.62 -12.80 12.28
C THR A 188 -6.65 -12.02 10.97
N ALA A 189 -6.02 -12.55 9.94
CA ALA A 189 -6.15 -12.00 8.59
C ALA A 189 -7.56 -12.23 8.05
N GLU A 190 -8.04 -11.26 7.27
CA GLU A 190 -9.28 -11.41 6.51
C GLU A 190 -9.04 -12.23 5.24
N PRO A 191 -10.03 -13.02 4.80
CA PRO A 191 -9.99 -13.64 3.47
C PRO A 191 -9.83 -12.57 2.39
N ARG A 192 -9.02 -12.87 1.37
CA ARG A 192 -8.76 -11.94 0.27
C ARG A 192 -8.64 -12.68 -1.06
N VAL A 193 -9.08 -12.02 -2.12
CA VAL A 193 -8.82 -12.46 -3.50
C VAL A 193 -7.37 -12.11 -3.81
N ARG A 194 -6.63 -13.05 -4.41
CA ARG A 194 -5.24 -12.88 -4.81
C ARG A 194 -5.07 -13.17 -6.28
N PHE A 195 -4.09 -12.54 -6.88
CA PHE A 195 -3.80 -12.63 -8.31
C PHE A 195 -2.35 -13.04 -8.57
N ASP A 196 -2.14 -13.77 -9.65
CA ASP A 196 -0.83 -14.07 -10.21
C ASP A 196 -0.67 -13.32 -11.53
N LEU A 197 -0.02 -12.16 -11.50
CA LEU A 197 0.14 -11.31 -12.67
C LEU A 197 1.51 -11.48 -13.31
N GLU A 198 1.54 -11.64 -14.62
CA GLU A 198 2.77 -11.65 -15.40
C GLU A 198 3.24 -10.24 -15.80
N SER A 199 2.33 -9.31 -15.99
CA SER A 199 2.62 -7.92 -16.32
C SER A 199 1.63 -6.99 -15.63
N ILE A 200 1.99 -5.72 -15.52
CA ILE A 200 1.09 -4.68 -15.04
C ILE A 200 1.34 -3.40 -15.83
N GLN A 201 0.28 -2.87 -16.40
CA GLN A 201 0.29 -1.65 -17.19
C GLN A 201 -1.06 -0.96 -17.11
N GLY A 202 -1.14 0.26 -17.62
CA GLY A 202 -2.39 1.00 -17.69
C GLY A 202 -2.36 2.29 -16.90
N LEU A 203 -3.37 3.11 -17.16
CA LEU A 203 -3.53 4.45 -16.59
C LEU A 203 -4.84 4.54 -15.80
N VAL A 204 -4.71 4.60 -14.49
CA VAL A 204 -5.82 4.82 -13.55
C VAL A 204 -5.48 6.04 -12.69
N PRO A 205 -5.90 7.26 -13.06
CA PRO A 205 -5.67 8.47 -12.26
C PRO A 205 -6.59 8.54 -11.03
N ILE A 206 -6.20 9.39 -10.09
CA ILE A 206 -6.99 9.75 -8.90
C ILE A 206 -7.38 11.21 -9.03
N ILE A 207 -8.67 11.52 -8.93
CA ILE A 207 -9.20 12.88 -8.96
C ILE A 207 -9.83 13.23 -7.61
N PRO A 208 -9.19 14.09 -6.81
CA PRO A 208 -9.79 14.61 -5.58
C PRO A 208 -10.87 15.66 -5.91
N VAL A 209 -12.06 15.49 -5.32
CA VAL A 209 -13.16 16.44 -5.46
C VAL A 209 -12.99 17.60 -4.48
N TYR A 210 -13.26 18.81 -4.94
CA TYR A 210 -13.19 20.04 -4.14
C TYR A 210 -14.42 20.92 -4.34
N ALA A 211 -14.65 21.86 -3.40
CA ALA A 211 -15.77 22.79 -3.49
C ALA A 211 -15.66 23.69 -4.73
N GLY A 212 -16.72 23.75 -5.54
CA GLY A 212 -16.72 24.50 -6.80
C GLY A 212 -16.10 23.75 -7.98
N MET A 213 -15.78 22.45 -7.85
CA MET A 213 -15.34 21.64 -8.97
C MET A 213 -16.47 21.47 -9.99
N THR A 214 -16.16 21.72 -11.24
CA THR A 214 -17.02 21.51 -12.41
C THR A 214 -16.60 20.24 -13.17
N ASP A 215 -17.11 20.04 -14.36
CA ASP A 215 -16.72 18.95 -15.28
C ASP A 215 -15.44 19.24 -16.08
N GLU A 216 -15.01 20.50 -16.15
CA GLU A 216 -13.86 20.94 -16.96
C GLU A 216 -12.59 20.12 -16.74
N LEU A 217 -12.27 19.78 -15.48
CA LEU A 217 -11.08 18.96 -15.19
C LEU A 217 -11.24 17.53 -15.75
N LEU A 218 -12.43 16.98 -15.73
CA LEU A 218 -12.71 15.65 -16.27
C LEU A 218 -12.73 15.65 -17.80
N ASP A 219 -13.04 16.78 -18.43
CA ASP A 219 -13.00 16.96 -19.89
C ASP A 219 -11.55 16.98 -20.44
N LEU A 220 -10.59 17.35 -19.59
CA LEU A 220 -9.17 17.32 -19.95
C LEU A 220 -8.54 15.94 -19.89
N LEU A 221 -9.23 14.94 -19.35
CA LEU A 221 -8.68 13.59 -19.25
C LEU A 221 -8.64 12.92 -20.63
N PRO A 222 -7.55 12.18 -20.95
CA PRO A 222 -7.46 11.39 -22.18
C PRO A 222 -8.27 10.09 -22.02
N VAL A 223 -9.60 10.19 -22.01
CA VAL A 223 -10.53 9.11 -21.65
C VAL A 223 -10.24 7.81 -22.41
N ASP A 224 -9.92 7.91 -23.71
CA ASP A 224 -9.61 6.76 -24.56
C ASP A 224 -8.32 6.01 -24.16
N GLN A 225 -7.50 6.60 -23.27
CA GLN A 225 -6.26 6.02 -22.77
C GLN A 225 -6.39 5.53 -21.31
N LEU A 226 -7.56 5.74 -20.68
CA LEU A 226 -7.78 5.34 -19.30
C LEU A 226 -8.25 3.89 -19.21
N ASP A 227 -7.67 3.13 -18.29
CA ASP A 227 -8.13 1.80 -17.89
C ASP A 227 -9.09 1.85 -16.69
N GLY A 228 -9.27 3.02 -16.11
CA GLY A 228 -10.19 3.30 -15.03
C GLY A 228 -9.95 4.66 -14.39
N LEU A 229 -10.80 5.05 -13.44
CA LEU A 229 -10.73 6.33 -12.75
C LEU A 229 -11.09 6.14 -11.28
N ILE A 230 -10.33 6.79 -10.40
CA ILE A 230 -10.67 6.87 -8.97
C ILE A 230 -11.12 8.28 -8.64
N ILE A 231 -12.30 8.39 -8.04
CA ILE A 231 -12.84 9.64 -7.50
C ILE A 231 -12.68 9.64 -5.99
N GLN A 232 -11.96 10.63 -5.47
CA GLN A 232 -11.83 10.87 -4.05
C GLN A 232 -12.87 11.91 -3.61
N ALA A 233 -14.05 11.40 -3.21
CA ALA A 233 -15.29 12.14 -3.03
C ALA A 233 -15.43 12.80 -1.64
N PHE A 234 -16.45 13.64 -1.47
CA PHE A 234 -16.81 14.25 -0.19
C PHE A 234 -17.48 13.24 0.75
N GLY A 235 -17.16 13.30 2.03
CA GLY A 235 -17.89 12.62 3.11
C GLY A 235 -18.23 11.17 2.80
N ALA A 236 -19.50 10.83 2.80
CA ALA A 236 -20.00 9.47 2.53
C ALA A 236 -19.93 9.05 1.05
N GLY A 237 -19.38 9.87 0.16
CA GLY A 237 -19.28 9.54 -1.27
C GLY A 237 -20.12 10.43 -2.17
N ASN A 238 -20.09 11.75 -1.95
CA ASN A 238 -20.83 12.72 -2.75
C ASN A 238 -19.88 13.54 -3.63
N VAL A 239 -20.38 14.04 -4.74
CA VAL A 239 -19.66 14.92 -5.67
C VAL A 239 -20.54 16.11 -6.08
N PRO A 240 -19.97 17.21 -6.64
CA PRO A 240 -20.77 18.26 -7.24
C PRO A 240 -21.66 17.76 -8.37
N LYS A 241 -22.77 18.45 -8.62
CA LYS A 241 -23.78 18.09 -9.62
C LYS A 241 -23.21 17.97 -11.04
N GLU A 242 -22.40 18.92 -11.45
CA GLU A 242 -21.76 18.96 -12.78
C GLU A 242 -20.79 17.79 -12.92
N THR A 243 -19.95 17.54 -11.90
CA THR A 243 -19.07 16.38 -11.84
C THR A 243 -19.85 15.06 -11.98
N ALA A 244 -20.99 14.92 -11.28
CA ALA A 244 -21.81 13.71 -11.36
C ALA A 244 -22.32 13.41 -12.76
N LYS A 245 -22.77 14.45 -13.51
CA LYS A 245 -23.23 14.29 -14.89
C LYS A 245 -22.13 13.76 -15.79
N LYS A 246 -20.91 14.27 -15.61
CA LYS A 246 -19.74 13.82 -16.38
C LYS A 246 -19.39 12.37 -16.04
N LEU A 247 -19.36 12.01 -14.75
CA LEU A 247 -19.09 10.64 -14.31
C LEU A 247 -20.10 9.65 -14.88
N LYS A 248 -21.39 10.01 -14.90
CA LYS A 248 -22.44 9.20 -15.55
C LYS A 248 -22.12 8.94 -17.01
N SER A 249 -21.78 9.97 -17.77
CA SER A 249 -21.41 9.85 -19.19
C SER A 249 -20.20 8.94 -19.38
N LEU A 250 -19.17 9.06 -18.52
CA LEU A 250 -17.97 8.22 -18.56
C LEU A 250 -18.28 6.75 -18.22
N CYS A 251 -19.12 6.48 -17.22
CA CYS A 251 -19.60 5.12 -16.95
C CYS A 251 -20.35 4.52 -18.13
N GLN A 252 -21.21 5.30 -18.78
CA GLN A 252 -21.96 4.87 -19.98
C GLN A 252 -21.06 4.58 -21.19
N SER A 253 -19.88 5.22 -21.28
CA SER A 253 -18.87 4.87 -22.28
C SER A 253 -18.05 3.61 -21.94
N GLY A 254 -18.32 2.97 -20.81
CA GLY A 254 -17.67 1.73 -20.38
C GLY A 254 -16.41 1.94 -19.53
N LEU A 255 -16.07 3.19 -19.14
CA LEU A 255 -14.93 3.43 -18.26
C LEU A 255 -15.25 2.99 -16.83
N PRO A 256 -14.48 2.05 -16.23
CA PRO A 256 -14.63 1.70 -14.82
C PRO A 256 -14.30 2.88 -13.92
N ILE A 257 -15.25 3.30 -13.10
CA ILE A 257 -15.05 4.40 -12.14
C ILE A 257 -15.30 3.89 -10.73
N ALA A 258 -14.29 4.04 -9.88
CA ALA A 258 -14.41 3.69 -8.47
C ALA A 258 -14.32 4.94 -7.59
N LEU A 259 -15.01 4.92 -6.47
CA LEU A 259 -15.12 6.05 -5.55
C LEU A 259 -14.68 5.63 -4.15
N VAL A 260 -13.89 6.50 -3.52
CA VAL A 260 -13.54 6.46 -2.10
C VAL A 260 -13.81 7.82 -1.45
N SER A 261 -13.89 7.85 -0.14
CA SER A 261 -13.97 9.13 0.58
C SER A 261 -12.61 9.83 0.65
N ARG A 262 -12.60 11.16 0.63
CA ARG A 262 -11.43 11.96 1.00
C ARG A 262 -11.28 12.13 2.53
N CYS A 263 -12.26 11.66 3.30
CA CYS A 263 -12.17 11.63 4.75
C CYS A 263 -11.13 10.61 5.19
N PHE A 264 -10.36 10.97 6.21
CA PHE A 264 -9.29 10.14 6.74
C PHE A 264 -9.80 8.87 7.43
N ASN A 265 -10.98 8.94 8.06
CA ASN A 265 -11.66 7.84 8.72
C ASN A 265 -13.08 7.64 8.16
N GLY A 266 -13.60 6.45 8.35
CA GLY A 266 -14.93 6.06 7.93
C GLY A 266 -14.94 5.39 6.55
N ILE A 267 -16.13 5.05 6.09
CA ILE A 267 -16.37 4.27 4.88
C ILE A 267 -17.28 5.06 3.96
N ALA A 268 -16.95 5.10 2.66
CA ALA A 268 -17.86 5.65 1.66
C ALA A 268 -19.06 4.71 1.47
N GLU A 269 -20.27 5.27 1.54
CA GLU A 269 -21.52 4.51 1.48
C GLU A 269 -22.60 5.31 0.73
N PRO A 270 -23.37 4.68 -0.18
CA PRO A 270 -24.40 5.37 -0.98
C PRO A 270 -25.64 5.68 -0.12
N VAL A 271 -25.65 6.85 0.55
CA VAL A 271 -26.71 7.26 1.47
C VAL A 271 -27.61 8.34 0.88
N TYR A 272 -27.07 9.28 0.10
CA TYR A 272 -27.79 10.45 -0.36
C TYR A 272 -28.32 10.28 -1.79
N ALA A 273 -29.61 10.65 -2.02
CA ALA A 273 -30.35 10.44 -3.27
C ALA A 273 -30.52 11.71 -4.13
N TYR A 274 -29.83 12.82 -3.82
CA TYR A 274 -29.82 14.00 -4.68
C TYR A 274 -28.82 13.85 -5.85
N GLU A 275 -28.89 14.70 -6.86
CA GLU A 275 -27.96 14.70 -7.99
C GLU A 275 -26.51 14.95 -7.53
N GLY A 276 -25.63 13.98 -7.72
CA GLY A 276 -24.28 13.94 -7.15
C GLY A 276 -24.18 13.25 -5.79
N GLY A 277 -25.29 12.80 -5.23
CA GLY A 277 -25.31 11.94 -4.04
C GLY A 277 -24.97 10.48 -4.37
N GLY A 278 -24.47 9.76 -3.35
CA GLY A 278 -23.94 8.40 -3.53
C GLY A 278 -24.91 7.42 -4.16
N VAL A 279 -26.21 7.48 -3.82
CA VAL A 279 -27.26 6.60 -4.42
C VAL A 279 -27.35 6.81 -5.93
N CYS A 280 -27.34 8.06 -6.40
CA CYS A 280 -27.40 8.36 -7.82
C CYS A 280 -26.13 7.88 -8.53
N LEU A 281 -24.96 8.12 -7.93
CA LEU A 281 -23.66 7.69 -8.48
C LEU A 281 -23.56 6.16 -8.61
N GLN A 282 -24.00 5.42 -7.61
CA GLN A 282 -24.04 3.95 -7.66
C GLN A 282 -24.96 3.43 -8.76
N ASN A 283 -26.16 4.04 -8.90
CA ASN A 283 -27.12 3.71 -9.97
C ASN A 283 -26.56 4.06 -11.36
N ASP A 284 -25.72 5.09 -11.47
CA ASP A 284 -25.07 5.50 -12.71
C ASP A 284 -23.82 4.64 -13.05
N GLY A 285 -23.43 3.69 -12.19
CA GLY A 285 -22.40 2.71 -12.49
C GLY A 285 -21.10 2.87 -11.70
N VAL A 286 -20.98 3.87 -10.82
CA VAL A 286 -19.79 4.09 -9.99
C VAL A 286 -19.67 3.01 -8.90
N TYR A 287 -18.47 2.43 -8.72
CA TYR A 287 -18.19 1.41 -7.70
C TYR A 287 -17.80 2.08 -6.38
N PHE A 288 -18.45 1.73 -5.29
CA PHE A 288 -18.12 2.24 -3.95
C PHE A 288 -17.08 1.33 -3.29
N VAL A 289 -15.82 1.78 -3.25
CA VAL A 289 -14.73 1.01 -2.62
C VAL A 289 -14.72 1.29 -1.13
N LYS A 290 -14.92 0.23 -0.36
CA LYS A 290 -14.92 0.29 1.11
C LYS A 290 -13.51 0.18 1.67
N GLU A 291 -13.27 0.84 2.81
CA GLU A 291 -12.11 0.64 3.69
C GLU A 291 -10.71 0.96 3.09
N LEU A 292 -10.64 1.43 1.85
CA LEU A 292 -9.38 1.79 1.20
C LEU A 292 -9.28 3.31 1.00
N ASN A 293 -8.05 3.83 1.10
CA ASN A 293 -7.74 5.17 0.60
C ASN A 293 -7.62 5.17 -0.93
N ALA A 294 -7.51 6.35 -1.52
CA ALA A 294 -7.55 6.51 -2.98
C ALA A 294 -6.40 5.79 -3.70
N GLN A 295 -5.17 5.84 -3.14
CA GLN A 295 -4.00 5.22 -3.74
C GLN A 295 -4.09 3.69 -3.75
N LYS A 296 -4.63 3.07 -2.71
CA LYS A 296 -4.87 1.62 -2.68
C LYS A 296 -6.06 1.21 -3.55
N ALA A 297 -7.15 2.00 -3.56
CA ALA A 297 -8.27 1.76 -4.49
C ALA A 297 -7.81 1.83 -5.95
N ARG A 298 -6.88 2.75 -6.26
CA ARG A 298 -6.23 2.82 -7.58
C ARG A 298 -5.49 1.54 -7.93
N LEU A 299 -4.70 1.01 -7.01
CA LEU A 299 -3.99 -0.26 -7.22
C LEU A 299 -4.97 -1.43 -7.33
N LYS A 300 -6.05 -1.45 -6.52
CA LYS A 300 -7.10 -2.46 -6.59
C LYS A 300 -7.71 -2.52 -7.99
N LEU A 301 -8.09 -1.36 -8.55
CA LEU A 301 -8.66 -1.27 -9.90
C LEU A 301 -7.63 -1.65 -10.97
N LEU A 302 -6.41 -1.13 -10.90
CA LEU A 302 -5.35 -1.45 -11.86
C LEU A 302 -5.03 -2.95 -11.89
N ILE A 303 -4.93 -3.59 -10.72
CA ILE A 303 -4.69 -5.04 -10.61
C ILE A 303 -5.87 -5.82 -11.20
N ALA A 304 -7.10 -5.47 -10.85
CA ALA A 304 -8.30 -6.15 -11.34
C ALA A 304 -8.41 -6.12 -12.87
N VAL A 305 -8.16 -4.95 -13.47
CA VAL A 305 -8.17 -4.80 -14.94
C VAL A 305 -7.06 -5.64 -15.59
N ASN A 306 -5.84 -5.64 -15.03
CA ASN A 306 -4.75 -6.47 -15.52
C ASN A 306 -4.98 -7.97 -15.30
N ALA A 307 -5.77 -8.35 -14.30
CA ALA A 307 -6.23 -9.72 -14.08
C ALA A 307 -7.39 -10.14 -15.01
N GLY A 308 -7.90 -9.21 -15.83
CA GLY A 308 -8.95 -9.47 -16.80
C GLY A 308 -10.37 -9.42 -16.25
N LEU A 309 -10.58 -8.94 -15.02
CA LEU A 309 -11.93 -8.77 -14.45
C LEU A 309 -12.69 -7.70 -15.21
N LYS A 310 -13.97 -7.97 -15.47
CA LYS A 310 -14.90 -7.07 -16.21
C LYS A 310 -16.29 -7.09 -15.60
N ASP A 311 -17.06 -6.09 -15.93
CA ASP A 311 -18.51 -6.01 -15.65
C ASP A 311 -18.86 -6.35 -14.19
N ASP A 312 -19.72 -7.32 -13.96
CA ASP A 312 -20.17 -7.70 -12.62
C ASP A 312 -19.07 -8.30 -11.74
N GLU A 313 -18.10 -9.01 -12.34
CA GLU A 313 -16.94 -9.53 -11.59
C GLU A 313 -16.05 -8.39 -11.08
N LEU A 314 -15.79 -7.40 -11.94
CA LEU A 314 -15.03 -6.22 -11.54
C LEU A 314 -15.78 -5.43 -10.47
N ARG A 315 -17.10 -5.21 -10.64
CA ARG A 315 -17.91 -4.55 -9.62
C ARG A 315 -17.86 -5.29 -8.29
N ALA A 316 -18.13 -6.58 -8.28
CA ALA A 316 -18.12 -7.40 -7.07
C ALA A 316 -16.76 -7.35 -6.35
N TYR A 317 -15.67 -7.42 -7.09
CA TYR A 317 -14.32 -7.29 -6.55
C TYR A 317 -14.08 -5.89 -5.98
N MET A 318 -14.44 -4.81 -6.67
CA MET A 318 -14.20 -3.44 -6.21
C MET A 318 -15.01 -3.08 -4.97
N GLU A 319 -16.25 -3.53 -4.85
CA GLU A 319 -17.18 -3.22 -3.75
C GLU A 319 -17.02 -4.14 -2.52
N GLY A 320 -16.41 -5.32 -2.67
CA GLY A 320 -16.06 -6.27 -1.61
C GLY A 320 -14.68 -6.00 -1.10
#